data_175c14159b3fd16980a0d9e6f9c86f56
#
_entry.id   175c14159b3fd16980a0d9e6f9c86f56
#
_cell.length_a   1.000
_cell.length_b   1.000
_cell.length_c   1.000
_cell.angle_alpha   90.00
_cell.angle_beta   90.00
_cell.angle_gamma   90.00
#
_symmetry.space_group_name_H-M   'P 1'
#
loop_
_entity.id
_entity.type
_entity.pdbx_description
1 polymer ?
#
loop_
_entity_poly.entity_id
_entity_poly.type
_entity_poly.pdbx_seq_one_letter_code
_entity_poly.pdbx_strand_id
1 'polypeptide(L)'
;SFVGFHPLCELPLTFFTQIIGQMGIHQFLFLERAEGYGQEIMKNYDFDSKDCMWIFSHTGINAVNIDMALEAKKRGMKVIVYGSASETGDKASRHSSGKNLFQLADIVVDSCVPLVDASVPLKNHFDKVGPLSTLSFVTMVWMTITTVAEILADRGVHLYIHPSHNVP
;
A
#
# COMPACT_ATOMS: atom_id res chain seq x y z
N SER A 1 5.17 11.06 11.38
CA SER A 1 6.41 11.77 11.74
C SER A 1 7.02 12.39 10.51
N PHE A 2 7.46 13.64 10.61
CA PHE A 2 8.17 14.34 9.52
C PHE A 2 9.70 14.15 9.60
N VAL A 3 10.18 13.37 10.54
CA VAL A 3 11.60 13.07 10.71
C VAL A 3 12.03 11.96 9.75
N GLY A 4 13.16 12.13 9.09
CA GLY A 4 13.76 11.13 8.22
C GLY A 4 13.66 11.44 6.72
N PHE A 5 13.95 10.43 5.92
CA PHE A 5 13.88 10.49 4.45
C PHE A 5 12.50 10.07 3.97
N HIS A 6 11.81 10.93 3.21
CA HIS A 6 10.44 10.74 2.75
C HIS A 6 10.35 10.77 1.21
N PRO A 7 10.71 9.70 0.53
CA PRO A 7 10.69 9.64 -0.94
C PRO A 7 9.30 9.30 -1.52
N LEU A 8 8.27 9.19 -0.67
CA LEU A 8 6.95 8.70 -1.04
C LEU A 8 5.92 9.84 -1.12
N CYS A 9 5.07 9.78 -2.16
CA CYS A 9 3.83 10.53 -2.26
C CYS A 9 2.67 9.57 -1.99
N GLU A 10 1.85 9.87 -0.98
CA GLU A 10 0.68 9.05 -0.64
C GLU A 10 -0.47 9.31 -1.63
N LEU A 11 -1.06 8.24 -2.15
CA LEU A 11 -2.29 8.27 -2.94
C LEU A 11 -3.44 7.75 -2.06
N PRO A 12 -4.15 8.64 -1.35
CA PRO A 12 -5.14 8.21 -0.40
C PRO A 12 -6.43 7.75 -1.10
N LEU A 13 -7.01 6.66 -0.62
CA LEU A 13 -8.33 6.20 -1.05
C LEU A 13 -9.41 7.28 -0.83
N THR A 14 -9.16 8.18 0.11
CA THR A 14 -10.06 9.28 0.49
C THR A 14 -9.92 10.51 -0.40
N PHE A 15 -9.16 10.45 -1.51
CA PHE A 15 -8.82 11.60 -2.35
C PHE A 15 -10.02 12.50 -2.66
N PHE A 16 -11.13 11.93 -3.13
CA PHE A 16 -12.34 12.70 -3.42
C PHE A 16 -13.20 13.00 -2.20
N THR A 17 -13.20 12.14 -1.19
CA THR A 17 -14.05 12.29 0.00
C THR A 17 -13.55 13.38 0.94
N GLN A 18 -12.26 13.70 0.92
CA GLN A 18 -11.70 14.83 1.68
C GLN A 18 -12.26 16.17 1.25
N ILE A 19 -12.76 16.27 0.01
CA ILE A 19 -13.34 17.50 -0.55
C ILE A 19 -14.84 17.62 -0.23
N ILE A 20 -15.56 16.49 -0.20
CA ILE A 20 -17.04 16.47 -0.16
C ILE A 20 -17.62 15.90 1.14
N GLY A 21 -16.81 15.45 2.08
CA GLY A 21 -17.30 14.95 3.36
C GLY A 21 -16.38 13.94 4.03
N GLN A 22 -16.77 13.52 5.24
CA GLN A 22 -16.02 12.53 6.00
C GLN A 22 -16.39 11.10 5.57
N MET A 23 -15.40 10.24 5.54
CA MET A 23 -15.56 8.84 5.18
C MET A 23 -15.90 8.01 6.44
N GLY A 24 -17.08 7.37 6.44
CA GLY A 24 -17.40 6.31 7.38
C GLY A 24 -16.91 4.94 6.91
N ILE A 25 -16.95 3.93 7.79
CA ILE A 25 -16.47 2.58 7.47
C ILE A 25 -17.19 1.96 6.26
N HIS A 26 -18.49 2.21 6.11
CA HIS A 26 -19.26 1.69 4.97
C HIS A 26 -18.82 2.32 3.64
N GLN A 27 -18.51 3.63 3.64
CA GLN A 27 -17.97 4.30 2.46
C GLN A 27 -16.59 3.75 2.10
N PHE A 28 -15.73 3.52 3.10
CA PHE A 28 -14.43 2.91 2.88
C PHE A 28 -14.56 1.54 2.22
N LEU A 29 -15.40 0.66 2.77
CA LEU A 29 -15.63 -0.68 2.22
C LEU A 29 -16.26 -0.64 0.81
N PHE A 30 -17.06 0.37 0.51
CA PHE A 30 -17.61 0.60 -0.82
C PHE A 30 -16.51 1.04 -1.80
N LEU A 31 -15.75 2.07 -1.45
CA LEU A 31 -14.74 2.67 -2.32
C LEU A 31 -13.61 1.68 -2.66
N GLU A 32 -13.15 0.88 -1.71
CA GLU A 32 -12.10 -0.11 -1.96
C GLU A 32 -12.51 -1.18 -2.98
N ARG A 33 -13.84 -1.37 -3.17
CA ARG A 33 -14.43 -2.34 -4.10
C ARG A 33 -14.95 -1.71 -5.38
N ALA A 34 -14.94 -0.38 -5.47
CA ALA A 34 -15.42 0.34 -6.63
C ALA A 34 -14.38 0.26 -7.76
N GLU A 35 -14.64 -0.58 -8.75
CA GLU A 35 -13.83 -0.69 -9.95
C GLU A 35 -13.90 0.61 -10.77
N GLY A 36 -12.77 1.06 -11.29
CA GLY A 36 -12.60 2.33 -11.99
C GLY A 36 -12.20 3.49 -11.08
N TYR A 37 -12.43 3.41 -9.76
CA TYR A 37 -12.11 4.49 -8.83
C TYR A 37 -10.60 4.75 -8.73
N GLY A 38 -9.78 3.70 -8.73
CA GLY A 38 -8.33 3.81 -8.74
C GLY A 38 -7.81 4.53 -9.98
N GLN A 39 -8.43 4.32 -11.14
CA GLN A 39 -8.11 5.02 -12.38
C GLN A 39 -8.43 6.52 -12.27
N GLU A 40 -9.55 6.90 -11.66
CA GLU A 40 -9.92 8.31 -11.47
C GLU A 40 -8.95 9.02 -10.52
N ILE A 41 -8.49 8.36 -9.46
CA ILE A 41 -7.45 8.90 -8.59
C ILE A 41 -6.17 9.16 -9.40
N MET A 42 -5.72 8.19 -10.18
CA MET A 42 -4.48 8.26 -10.95
C MET A 42 -4.47 9.37 -12.02
N LYS A 43 -5.62 9.82 -12.51
CA LYS A 43 -5.71 10.95 -13.45
C LYS A 43 -5.24 12.28 -12.87
N ASN A 44 -5.19 12.40 -11.55
CA ASN A 44 -4.79 13.63 -10.87
C ASN A 44 -3.26 13.74 -10.67
N TYR A 45 -2.51 12.76 -11.16
CA TYR A 45 -1.06 12.69 -11.00
C TYR A 45 -0.37 12.46 -12.34
N ASP A 46 0.73 13.18 -12.56
CA ASP A 46 1.55 13.06 -13.77
C ASP A 46 2.71 12.10 -13.51
N PHE A 47 2.37 10.82 -13.33
CA PHE A 47 3.34 9.74 -13.17
C PHE A 47 3.77 9.16 -14.50
N ASP A 48 5.05 8.76 -14.58
CA ASP A 48 5.62 8.14 -15.78
C ASP A 48 6.45 6.88 -15.44
N SER A 49 7.16 6.35 -16.44
CA SER A 49 7.97 5.14 -16.32
C SER A 49 9.18 5.25 -15.38
N LYS A 50 9.51 6.44 -14.89
CA LYS A 50 10.58 6.66 -13.91
C LYS A 50 10.08 6.52 -12.48
N ASP A 51 8.75 6.54 -12.29
CA ASP A 51 8.12 6.36 -11.00
C ASP A 51 7.91 4.89 -10.68
N CYS A 52 7.70 4.62 -9.39
CA CYS A 52 7.41 3.29 -8.88
C CYS A 52 6.13 3.34 -8.05
N MET A 53 5.19 2.45 -8.33
CA MET A 53 3.96 2.33 -7.56
C MET A 53 4.14 1.32 -6.42
N TRP A 54 3.98 1.76 -5.18
CA TRP A 54 3.95 0.89 -4.00
C TRP A 54 2.52 0.73 -3.53
N ILE A 55 2.04 -0.51 -3.43
CA ILE A 55 0.67 -0.82 -3.04
C ILE A 55 0.68 -1.72 -1.81
N PHE A 56 -0.05 -1.31 -0.78
CA PHE A 56 -0.21 -2.05 0.47
C PHE A 56 -1.61 -2.64 0.53
N SER A 57 -1.69 -3.98 0.48
CA SER A 57 -2.98 -4.67 0.50
C SER A 57 -2.82 -6.06 1.09
N HIS A 58 -3.46 -6.31 2.23
CA HIS A 58 -3.37 -7.60 2.91
C HIS A 58 -3.74 -8.77 1.99
N THR A 59 -4.87 -8.68 1.31
CA THR A 59 -5.40 -9.77 0.49
C THR A 59 -5.15 -9.64 -1.02
N GLY A 60 -4.81 -8.44 -1.50
CA GLY A 60 -4.58 -8.21 -2.92
C GLY A 60 -5.80 -8.33 -3.84
N ILE A 61 -7.04 -8.41 -3.30
CA ILE A 61 -8.24 -8.70 -4.10
C ILE A 61 -9.13 -7.49 -4.39
N ASN A 62 -8.93 -6.35 -3.70
CA ASN A 62 -9.83 -5.20 -3.81
C ASN A 62 -9.61 -4.42 -5.10
N ALA A 63 -10.71 -4.01 -5.73
CA ALA A 63 -10.72 -3.48 -7.09
C ALA A 63 -9.89 -2.21 -7.25
N VAL A 64 -9.97 -1.26 -6.33
CA VAL A 64 -9.25 0.02 -6.44
C VAL A 64 -7.73 -0.17 -6.52
N ASN A 65 -7.18 -1.11 -5.75
CA ASN A 65 -5.74 -1.39 -5.77
C ASN A 65 -5.32 -2.05 -7.09
N ILE A 66 -6.19 -2.88 -7.65
CA ILE A 66 -5.98 -3.54 -8.94
C ILE A 66 -6.05 -2.50 -10.08
N ASP A 67 -7.01 -1.58 -10.05
CA ASP A 67 -7.07 -0.43 -10.95
C ASP A 67 -5.76 0.35 -10.98
N MET A 68 -5.25 0.69 -9.78
CA MET A 68 -4.00 1.44 -9.65
C MET A 68 -2.81 0.68 -10.21
N ALA A 69 -2.71 -0.64 -9.94
CA ALA A 69 -1.65 -1.46 -10.50
C ALA A 69 -1.72 -1.54 -12.02
N LEU A 70 -2.92 -1.73 -12.58
CA LEU A 70 -3.13 -1.79 -14.03
C LEU A 70 -2.78 -0.46 -14.68
N GLU A 71 -3.20 0.66 -14.08
CA GLU A 71 -2.90 1.99 -14.61
C GLU A 71 -1.40 2.33 -14.50
N ALA A 72 -0.76 1.98 -13.40
CA ALA A 72 0.69 2.13 -13.24
C ALA A 72 1.46 1.36 -14.33
N LYS A 73 1.05 0.12 -14.62
CA LYS A 73 1.68 -0.68 -15.68
C LYS A 73 1.46 -0.07 -17.07
N LYS A 74 0.29 0.50 -17.36
CA LYS A 74 0.05 1.22 -18.63
C LYS A 74 1.00 2.41 -18.81
N ARG A 75 1.36 3.08 -17.71
CA ARG A 75 2.32 4.21 -17.70
C ARG A 75 3.79 3.75 -17.67
N GLY A 76 4.05 2.45 -17.69
CA GLY A 76 5.40 1.88 -17.66
C GLY A 76 6.07 1.87 -16.29
N MET A 77 5.33 2.18 -15.23
CA MET A 77 5.82 2.18 -13.85
C MET A 77 6.11 0.74 -13.38
N LYS A 78 7.06 0.59 -12.47
CA LYS A 78 7.24 -0.64 -11.70
C LYS A 78 6.22 -0.69 -10.57
N VAL A 79 5.65 -1.87 -10.32
CA VAL A 79 4.66 -2.11 -9.27
C VAL A 79 5.26 -3.01 -8.20
N ILE A 80 5.35 -2.51 -6.98
CA ILE A 80 5.77 -3.26 -5.79
C ILE A 80 4.56 -3.42 -4.88
N VAL A 81 4.26 -4.65 -4.51
CA VAL A 81 3.11 -4.97 -3.65
C VAL A 81 3.58 -5.53 -2.33
N TYR A 82 3.10 -4.93 -1.26
CA TYR A 82 3.26 -5.41 0.11
C TYR A 82 1.94 -6.05 0.55
N GLY A 83 1.96 -7.32 0.88
CA GLY A 83 0.75 -8.04 1.27
C GLY A 83 1.04 -9.47 1.69
N SER A 84 0.01 -10.23 2.03
CA SER A 84 0.16 -11.62 2.46
C SER A 84 -0.04 -12.57 1.28
N ALA A 85 0.94 -12.59 0.38
CA ALA A 85 0.86 -13.36 -0.87
C ALA A 85 0.81 -14.87 -0.63
N SER A 86 1.56 -15.38 0.36
CA SER A 86 1.57 -16.79 0.75
C SER A 86 0.21 -17.28 1.26
N GLU A 87 -0.56 -16.40 1.91
CA GLU A 87 -1.84 -16.75 2.53
C GLU A 87 -3.06 -16.41 1.66
N THR A 88 -2.89 -15.48 0.71
CA THR A 88 -4.02 -14.89 -0.02
C THR A 88 -3.81 -14.79 -1.52
N GLY A 89 -2.64 -15.18 -2.04
CA GLY A 89 -2.29 -15.00 -3.45
C GLY A 89 -3.16 -15.79 -4.43
N ASP A 90 -3.84 -16.85 -3.96
CA ASP A 90 -4.80 -17.66 -4.71
C ASP A 90 -6.25 -17.17 -4.62
N LYS A 91 -6.53 -16.14 -3.80
CA LYS A 91 -7.88 -15.62 -3.63
C LYS A 91 -8.42 -14.99 -4.91
N ALA A 92 -9.70 -15.25 -5.16
CA ALA A 92 -10.40 -14.66 -6.29
C ALA A 92 -10.42 -13.13 -6.21
N SER A 93 -10.11 -12.49 -7.34
CA SER A 93 -10.17 -11.05 -7.50
C SER A 93 -11.60 -10.53 -7.39
N ARG A 94 -11.75 -9.32 -6.88
CA ARG A 94 -13.01 -8.54 -6.93
C ARG A 94 -13.08 -7.59 -8.11
N HIS A 95 -12.10 -7.67 -9.00
CA HIS A 95 -11.99 -6.84 -10.20
C HIS A 95 -12.34 -7.64 -11.45
N SER A 96 -12.99 -7.01 -12.44
CA SER A 96 -13.44 -7.66 -13.68
C SER A 96 -12.31 -8.29 -14.50
N SER A 97 -11.06 -7.82 -14.34
CA SER A 97 -9.90 -8.45 -14.98
C SER A 97 -9.63 -9.88 -14.52
N GLY A 98 -10.23 -10.31 -13.41
CA GLY A 98 -9.95 -11.60 -12.78
C GLY A 98 -8.56 -11.75 -12.17
N LYS A 99 -7.69 -10.72 -12.26
CA LYS A 99 -6.33 -10.75 -11.73
C LYS A 99 -6.28 -10.31 -10.28
N ASN A 100 -5.53 -11.04 -9.47
CA ASN A 100 -5.14 -10.62 -8.13
C ASN A 100 -3.96 -9.64 -8.22
N LEU A 101 -3.82 -8.75 -7.25
CA LEU A 101 -2.78 -7.73 -7.21
C LEU A 101 -1.36 -8.32 -7.26
N PHE A 102 -1.13 -9.46 -6.58
CA PHE A 102 0.17 -10.13 -6.58
C PHE A 102 0.59 -10.66 -7.97
N GLN A 103 -0.38 -10.97 -8.83
CA GLN A 103 -0.13 -11.36 -10.23
C GLN A 103 0.27 -10.19 -11.12
N LEU A 104 -0.04 -8.96 -10.71
CA LEU A 104 0.28 -7.73 -11.44
C LEU A 104 1.61 -7.11 -11.00
N ALA A 105 2.11 -7.49 -9.82
CA ALA A 105 3.31 -6.96 -9.23
C ALA A 105 4.57 -7.35 -10.03
N ASP A 106 5.52 -6.42 -10.14
CA ASP A 106 6.89 -6.72 -10.56
C ASP A 106 7.71 -7.28 -9.38
N ILE A 107 7.39 -6.81 -8.16
CA ILE A 107 8.00 -7.28 -6.91
C ILE A 107 6.89 -7.47 -5.87
N VAL A 108 6.90 -8.60 -5.20
CA VAL A 108 6.02 -8.89 -4.06
C VAL A 108 6.87 -8.97 -2.80
N VAL A 109 6.50 -8.18 -1.81
CA VAL A 109 7.04 -8.25 -0.44
C VAL A 109 6.00 -8.92 0.44
N ASP A 110 6.22 -10.20 0.73
CA ASP A 110 5.27 -11.00 1.49
C ASP A 110 5.36 -10.68 2.98
N SER A 111 4.25 -10.27 3.56
CA SER A 111 4.14 -9.99 5.00
C SER A 111 4.02 -11.24 5.84
N CYS A 112 3.69 -12.39 5.25
CA CYS A 112 3.42 -13.65 5.92
C CYS A 112 2.36 -13.54 7.04
N VAL A 113 1.53 -12.50 7.00
CA VAL A 113 0.45 -12.31 7.99
C VAL A 113 -0.67 -13.30 7.68
N PRO A 114 -1.18 -14.04 8.67
CA PRO A 114 -2.27 -14.99 8.46
C PRO A 114 -3.50 -14.35 7.81
N LEU A 115 -4.27 -15.15 7.04
CA LEU A 115 -5.49 -14.68 6.35
C LEU A 115 -6.43 -13.91 7.31
N VAL A 116 -6.58 -14.39 8.54
CA VAL A 116 -7.29 -13.68 9.60
C VAL A 116 -6.30 -12.72 10.26
N ASP A 117 -6.39 -11.45 9.88
CA ASP A 117 -5.45 -10.40 10.27
C ASP A 117 -5.37 -10.18 11.80
N ALA A 118 -6.51 -10.25 12.49
CA ALA A 118 -6.59 -10.12 13.95
C ALA A 118 -5.95 -11.34 14.63
N SER A 119 -4.94 -11.13 15.50
CA SER A 119 -4.08 -12.19 15.99
C SER A 119 -4.14 -12.43 17.50
N VAL A 120 -4.60 -11.44 18.27
CA VAL A 120 -4.61 -11.51 19.73
C VAL A 120 -5.93 -12.10 20.21
N PRO A 121 -5.93 -13.32 20.78
CA PRO A 121 -7.15 -13.91 21.31
C PRO A 121 -7.58 -13.18 22.59
N LEU A 122 -8.88 -13.00 22.75
CA LEU A 122 -9.48 -12.46 23.95
C LEU A 122 -9.98 -13.61 24.84
N LYS A 123 -9.80 -13.46 26.16
CA LYS A 123 -10.35 -14.41 27.14
C LYS A 123 -11.89 -14.31 27.08
N ASN A 124 -12.53 -15.44 26.91
CA ASN A 124 -13.99 -15.56 26.85
C ASN A 124 -14.66 -14.82 25.69
N HIS A 125 -13.95 -14.57 24.59
CA HIS A 125 -14.53 -13.99 23.37
C HIS A 125 -14.15 -14.82 22.15
N PHE A 126 -15.07 -14.94 21.21
CA PHE A 126 -14.87 -15.71 19.99
C PHE A 126 -13.88 -15.02 19.03
N ASP A 127 -14.01 -13.70 18.88
CA ASP A 127 -13.19 -12.93 17.96
C ASP A 127 -11.84 -12.57 18.57
N LYS A 128 -10.84 -12.43 17.70
CA LYS A 128 -9.52 -11.90 18.02
C LYS A 128 -9.47 -10.39 17.73
N VAL A 129 -8.50 -9.71 18.31
CA VAL A 129 -8.20 -8.29 18.06
C VAL A 129 -6.75 -8.11 17.65
N GLY A 130 -6.36 -6.89 17.27
CA GLY A 130 -4.98 -6.55 16.94
C GLY A 130 -4.61 -6.95 15.51
N PRO A 131 -4.81 -6.07 14.52
CA PRO A 131 -4.46 -6.32 13.13
C PRO A 131 -2.94 -6.31 12.95
N LEU A 132 -2.38 -7.43 12.49
CA LEU A 132 -0.94 -7.57 12.21
C LEU A 132 -0.52 -6.92 10.91
N SER A 133 -1.40 -6.85 9.92
CA SER A 133 -1.07 -6.28 8.60
C SER A 133 -0.60 -4.83 8.71
N THR A 134 -1.27 -4.01 9.50
CA THR A 134 -0.89 -2.61 9.72
C THR A 134 0.50 -2.49 10.32
N LEU A 135 0.80 -3.27 11.36
CA LEU A 135 2.12 -3.28 11.99
C LEU A 135 3.20 -3.75 11.02
N SER A 136 2.94 -4.83 10.29
CA SER A 136 3.86 -5.38 9.30
C SER A 136 4.15 -4.37 8.19
N PHE A 137 3.13 -3.72 7.65
CA PHE A 137 3.31 -2.73 6.58
C PHE A 137 4.14 -1.54 7.01
N VAL A 138 3.88 -0.97 8.18
CA VAL A 138 4.69 0.12 8.73
C VAL A 138 6.15 -0.31 8.91
N THR A 139 6.37 -1.52 9.43
CA THR A 139 7.72 -2.05 9.62
C THR A 139 8.44 -2.25 8.28
N MET A 140 7.80 -2.96 7.34
CA MET A 140 8.40 -3.27 6.04
C MET A 140 8.70 -2.03 5.20
N VAL A 141 7.82 -1.03 5.21
CA VAL A 141 8.07 0.21 4.47
C VAL A 141 9.27 0.96 5.02
N TRP A 142 9.40 1.04 6.35
CA TRP A 142 10.56 1.69 6.94
C TRP A 142 11.86 0.91 6.73
N MET A 143 11.82 -0.40 6.81
CA MET A 143 12.97 -1.23 6.43
C MET A 143 13.41 -0.97 5.00
N THR A 144 12.46 -0.91 4.06
CA THR A 144 12.77 -0.64 2.65
C THR A 144 13.32 0.77 2.46
N ILE A 145 12.67 1.80 3.06
CA ILE A 145 13.10 3.20 2.92
C ILE A 145 14.52 3.40 3.48
N THR A 146 14.81 2.83 4.65
CA THR A 146 16.14 2.96 5.26
C THR A 146 17.21 2.27 4.43
N THR A 147 16.95 1.09 3.90
CA THR A 147 17.87 0.39 3.00
C THR A 147 18.10 1.18 1.70
N VAL A 148 17.03 1.74 1.11
CA VAL A 148 17.16 2.59 -0.08
C VAL A 148 18.00 3.83 0.22
N ALA A 149 17.77 4.48 1.37
CA ALA A 149 18.54 5.66 1.78
C ALA A 149 20.04 5.32 1.93
N GLU A 150 20.37 4.19 2.56
CA GLU A 150 21.74 3.71 2.70
C GLU A 150 22.40 3.48 1.34
N ILE A 151 21.74 2.75 0.43
CA ILE A 151 22.24 2.49 -0.92
C ILE A 151 22.47 3.80 -1.70
N LEU A 152 21.57 4.77 -1.57
CA LEU A 152 21.71 6.05 -2.27
C LEU A 152 22.86 6.88 -1.69
N ALA A 153 23.02 6.88 -0.36
CA ALA A 153 24.15 7.54 0.29
C ALA A 153 25.49 6.95 -0.15
N ASP A 154 25.60 5.63 -0.21
CA ASP A 154 26.80 4.92 -0.69
C ASP A 154 27.13 5.25 -2.15
N ARG A 155 26.12 5.57 -2.94
CA ARG A 155 26.29 6.03 -4.34
C ARG A 155 26.58 7.54 -4.46
N GLY A 156 26.73 8.25 -3.35
CA GLY A 156 27.00 9.68 -3.31
C GLY A 156 25.79 10.55 -3.67
N VAL A 157 24.59 10.02 -3.63
CA VAL A 157 23.35 10.80 -3.86
C VAL A 157 23.06 11.62 -2.62
N HIS A 158 22.87 12.94 -2.82
CA HIS A 158 22.48 13.82 -1.71
C HIS A 158 21.06 13.50 -1.24
N LEU A 159 20.92 13.18 0.04
CA LEU A 159 19.62 12.88 0.66
C LEU A 159 19.11 14.09 1.44
N TYR A 160 17.86 14.46 1.19
CA TYR A 160 17.15 15.45 2.02
C TYR A 160 16.54 14.74 3.22
N ILE A 161 17.20 14.85 4.38
CA ILE A 161 16.77 14.23 5.63
C ILE A 161 16.22 15.29 6.56
N HIS A 162 15.00 15.08 7.04
CA HIS A 162 14.40 15.92 8.08
C HIS A 162 14.94 15.53 9.45
N PRO A 163 15.75 16.37 10.11
CA PRO A 163 16.28 16.05 11.43
C PRO A 163 15.19 16.07 12.50
N SER A 164 15.44 15.39 13.60
CA SER A 164 14.58 15.50 14.78
C SER A 164 14.77 16.87 15.42
N HIS A 165 13.68 17.62 15.61
CA HIS A 165 13.71 18.90 16.31
C HIS A 165 13.72 18.76 17.85
N ASN A 166 13.57 17.54 18.35
CA ASN A 166 13.53 17.25 19.79
C ASN A 166 14.87 16.74 20.35
N VAL A 167 15.87 16.63 19.50
CA VAL A 167 17.22 16.18 19.87
C VAL A 167 18.19 17.22 19.32
N PRO A 168 19.12 17.76 20.16
CA PRO A 168 20.12 18.72 19.72
C PRO A 168 21.11 18.14 18.69
#